data_18eac23cfe6f8e47b937326df76d016f
#
_entry.id   18eac23cfe6f8e47b937326df76d016f
#
_cell.length_a   1.000
_cell.length_b   1.000
_cell.length_c   1.000
_cell.angle_alpha   90.00
_cell.angle_beta   90.00
_cell.angle_gamma   90.00
#
_symmetry.space_group_name_H-M   'P 1'
#
loop_
_entity.id
_entity.type
_entity.pdbx_description
1 polymer ?
#
loop_
_entity_poly.entity_id
_entity_poly.type
_entity_poly.pdbx_seq_one_letter_code
_entity_poly.pdbx_strand_id
1 'polypeptide(L)'
;MAYKHGVYVSEVPTSILPAVTVDSAVPVIFGTAPVNMTDPTNVNKPVLCNSYEEFVAAFGFVPAADDSTSGLKKFGFSLCEAAYAQFALFGVAPAVFVNVLDPTKHKKTADTVSVTLDAKTGSAVVTEPGIILSSVTLTNVETPYVLGTDFELSFDDDGNLVVTSLPDDDGFKCLVGSSITFAADKLDPSAVEADDIIGGVSVSGEKSGLELVAEVYSRFRLVPGTITAPGFSGDPEVAAVMAAKCVDINDRFKAMCVIDVPTDTATDYTKVPSWKTTNNITDKHQIVCWPMLSLSGTLFHMSSQVAALMGLVDSENNGTPYVSPSNHTLQTTATVLESGKEVWLGFETANYLNGQGICTAINEASGWVFWGNRTGAYPGSSDPKDVFIPIRRMMNWIGNTLITTYWQRLDAPLNRRLIDTVVDSANLWLNGLAAQQYILRGSVGFRESENSTTDLLDGIAKFHVLVSPPPPARDIEFVMEYDAEAMTVLFE
;
A
#
# COMPACT_ATOMS: atom_id res chain seq x y z
N MET A 1 -31.82 33.18 49.79
CA MET A 1 -31.28 31.83 49.51
C MET A 1 -31.86 30.89 50.54
N ALA A 2 -32.41 29.75 50.12
CA ALA A 2 -32.90 28.74 51.05
C ALA A 2 -31.72 28.13 51.82
N TYR A 3 -31.87 27.99 53.14
CA TYR A 3 -30.88 27.34 54.00
C TYR A 3 -30.76 25.85 53.57
N LYS A 4 -29.55 25.41 53.19
CA LYS A 4 -29.26 24.05 52.80
C LYS A 4 -28.44 23.36 53.90
N HIS A 5 -28.96 22.24 54.40
CA HIS A 5 -28.28 21.38 55.36
C HIS A 5 -28.37 19.93 54.89
N GLY A 6 -27.24 19.37 54.33
CA GLY A 6 -27.20 18.03 53.77
C GLY A 6 -26.08 17.85 52.76
N VAL A 7 -25.93 16.63 52.25
CA VAL A 7 -24.99 16.29 51.14
C VAL A 7 -25.75 16.46 49.83
N TYR A 8 -25.19 17.20 48.93
CA TYR A 8 -25.77 17.50 47.61
C TYR A 8 -24.86 17.02 46.53
N VAL A 9 -25.41 16.43 45.48
CA VAL A 9 -24.68 16.04 44.26
C VAL A 9 -25.12 16.96 43.14
N SER A 10 -24.16 17.49 42.42
CA SER A 10 -24.40 18.20 41.19
C SER A 10 -23.52 17.61 40.10
N GLU A 11 -24.08 17.41 38.91
CA GLU A 11 -23.33 16.98 37.73
C GLU A 11 -22.89 18.19 36.97
N VAL A 12 -21.61 18.20 36.57
CA VAL A 12 -21.03 19.21 35.70
C VAL A 12 -20.79 18.56 34.35
N PRO A 13 -21.14 19.21 33.22
CA PRO A 13 -20.87 18.64 31.91
C PRO A 13 -19.41 18.30 31.76
N THR A 14 -19.10 17.05 31.39
CA THR A 14 -17.73 16.58 31.15
C THR A 14 -17.20 17.22 29.85
N SER A 15 -16.17 18.03 29.95
CA SER A 15 -15.51 18.63 28.77
C SER A 15 -14.45 17.71 28.18
N ILE A 16 -14.81 16.43 27.99
CA ILE A 16 -13.95 15.43 27.37
C ILE A 16 -14.12 15.50 25.86
N LEU A 17 -13.00 15.53 25.15
CA LEU A 17 -12.94 15.39 23.70
C LEU A 17 -12.85 13.89 23.37
N PRO A 18 -13.83 13.32 22.66
CA PRO A 18 -13.64 11.97 22.13
C PRO A 18 -12.46 11.96 21.16
N ALA A 19 -11.65 10.91 21.22
CA ALA A 19 -10.56 10.73 20.26
C ALA A 19 -11.15 10.54 18.85
N VAL A 20 -10.56 11.24 17.88
CA VAL A 20 -10.85 11.06 16.46
C VAL A 20 -9.82 10.07 15.93
N THR A 21 -10.14 8.78 16.03
CA THR A 21 -9.27 7.71 15.53
C THR A 21 -9.12 7.80 14.01
N VAL A 22 -7.92 7.51 13.53
CA VAL A 22 -7.62 7.43 12.10
C VAL A 22 -7.57 5.97 11.65
N ASP A 23 -7.84 5.72 10.38
CA ASP A 23 -7.62 4.40 9.81
C ASP A 23 -6.12 4.11 9.77
N SER A 24 -5.72 2.93 10.26
CA SER A 24 -4.32 2.60 10.47
C SER A 24 -3.58 2.11 9.23
N ALA A 25 -4.33 1.62 8.23
CA ALA A 25 -3.75 0.88 7.12
C ALA A 25 -4.18 1.39 5.74
N VAL A 26 -4.63 2.64 5.60
CA VAL A 26 -4.96 3.19 4.28
C VAL A 26 -3.71 3.17 3.40
N PRO A 27 -3.66 2.31 2.36
CA PRO A 27 -2.50 2.26 1.49
C PRO A 27 -2.52 3.41 0.50
N VAL A 28 -1.32 3.96 0.23
CA VAL A 28 -1.06 4.84 -0.91
C VAL A 28 -0.11 4.10 -1.83
N ILE A 29 -0.58 3.77 -3.01
CA ILE A 29 0.07 2.85 -3.95
C ILE A 29 0.50 3.62 -5.18
N PHE A 30 1.80 3.58 -5.47
CA PHE A 30 2.42 4.22 -6.64
C PHE A 30 2.77 3.17 -7.69
N GLY A 31 2.61 3.53 -8.95
CA GLY A 31 2.95 2.62 -10.04
C GLY A 31 2.38 3.05 -11.38
N THR A 32 2.22 2.08 -12.27
CA THR A 32 1.75 2.27 -13.65
C THR A 32 0.34 1.75 -13.85
N ALA A 33 -0.46 2.44 -14.64
CA ALA A 33 -1.84 2.05 -14.95
C ALA A 33 -2.18 2.28 -16.43
N PRO A 34 -3.12 1.51 -17.02
CA PRO A 34 -3.53 1.62 -18.42
C PRO A 34 -4.53 2.78 -18.63
N VAL A 35 -4.11 4.01 -18.31
CA VAL A 35 -4.94 5.23 -18.41
C VAL A 35 -5.38 5.58 -19.82
N ASN A 36 -4.80 4.92 -20.85
CA ASN A 36 -5.28 5.01 -22.24
C ASN A 36 -6.73 4.52 -22.41
N MET A 37 -7.21 3.64 -21.52
CA MET A 37 -8.57 3.07 -21.55
C MET A 37 -9.62 4.01 -20.93
N THR A 38 -9.19 4.99 -20.17
CA THR A 38 -10.07 5.90 -19.40
C THR A 38 -9.70 7.37 -19.63
N ASP A 39 -9.27 8.06 -18.56
CA ASP A 39 -8.82 9.45 -18.65
C ASP A 39 -7.28 9.50 -18.65
N PRO A 40 -6.65 9.77 -19.82
CA PRO A 40 -5.20 9.84 -19.93
C PRO A 40 -4.58 11.00 -19.10
N THR A 41 -5.41 11.90 -18.53
CA THR A 41 -4.95 12.96 -17.62
C THR A 41 -4.84 12.51 -16.16
N ASN A 42 -5.23 11.28 -15.82
CA ASN A 42 -5.06 10.70 -14.48
C ASN A 42 -3.63 10.26 -14.24
N VAL A 43 -2.70 11.20 -14.37
CA VAL A 43 -1.27 11.05 -14.14
C VAL A 43 -0.86 11.98 -13.02
N ASN A 44 -0.05 11.48 -12.08
CA ASN A 44 0.41 12.23 -10.91
C ASN A 44 -0.75 12.92 -10.16
N LYS A 45 -1.83 12.17 -9.95
CA LYS A 45 -2.98 12.59 -9.15
C LYS A 45 -3.36 11.47 -8.17
N PRO A 46 -3.45 11.74 -6.86
CA PRO A 46 -4.02 10.78 -5.94
C PRO A 46 -5.50 10.57 -6.23
N VAL A 47 -5.90 9.32 -6.43
CA VAL A 47 -7.29 8.90 -6.63
C VAL A 47 -7.69 7.94 -5.53
N LEU A 48 -8.75 8.25 -4.82
CA LEU A 48 -9.33 7.39 -3.80
C LEU A 48 -10.28 6.39 -4.47
N CYS A 49 -10.07 5.10 -4.23
CA CYS A 49 -10.94 4.03 -4.70
C CYS A 49 -11.48 3.24 -3.49
N ASN A 50 -12.79 3.05 -3.46
CA ASN A 50 -13.47 2.26 -2.44
C ASN A 50 -13.90 0.89 -2.97
N SER A 51 -13.73 0.65 -4.24
CA SER A 51 -14.04 -0.63 -4.88
C SER A 51 -13.14 -0.87 -6.09
N TYR A 52 -13.17 -2.12 -6.56
CA TYR A 52 -12.49 -2.50 -7.78
C TYR A 52 -13.03 -1.75 -9.01
N GLU A 53 -14.36 -1.57 -9.08
CA GLU A 53 -15.02 -0.85 -10.17
C GLU A 53 -14.60 0.63 -10.22
N GLU A 54 -14.43 1.29 -9.06
CA GLU A 54 -13.94 2.68 -9.00
C GLU A 54 -12.50 2.77 -9.52
N PHE A 55 -11.65 1.79 -9.22
CA PHE A 55 -10.30 1.73 -9.77
C PHE A 55 -10.32 1.58 -11.30
N VAL A 56 -11.10 0.62 -11.81
CA VAL A 56 -11.23 0.37 -13.26
C VAL A 56 -11.77 1.61 -13.98
N ALA A 57 -12.75 2.28 -13.41
CA ALA A 57 -13.30 3.53 -13.98
C ALA A 57 -12.29 4.67 -14.02
N ALA A 58 -11.39 4.76 -13.03
CA ALA A 58 -10.39 5.83 -12.94
C ALA A 58 -9.15 5.58 -13.82
N PHE A 59 -8.68 4.35 -13.89
CA PHE A 59 -7.38 4.00 -14.46
C PHE A 59 -7.41 2.98 -15.61
N GLY A 60 -8.53 2.29 -15.80
CA GLY A 60 -8.60 1.09 -16.63
C GLY A 60 -8.03 -0.14 -15.91
N PHE A 61 -8.17 -1.29 -16.54
CA PHE A 61 -7.60 -2.53 -16.03
C PHE A 61 -7.19 -3.44 -17.21
N VAL A 62 -6.01 -4.02 -17.08
CA VAL A 62 -5.51 -5.05 -17.98
C VAL A 62 -5.14 -6.26 -17.11
N PRO A 63 -5.72 -7.44 -17.38
CA PRO A 63 -5.42 -8.65 -16.64
C PRO A 63 -3.97 -9.10 -16.87
N ALA A 64 -3.50 -9.99 -16.00
CA ALA A 64 -2.19 -10.60 -16.15
C ALA A 64 -2.16 -11.47 -17.41
N ALA A 65 -1.16 -11.26 -18.26
CA ALA A 65 -0.93 -11.98 -19.49
C ALA A 65 0.28 -12.93 -19.37
N ASP A 66 0.34 -13.93 -20.25
CA ASP A 66 1.42 -14.91 -20.29
C ASP A 66 2.77 -14.19 -20.55
N ASP A 67 3.73 -14.41 -19.66
CA ASP A 67 5.10 -13.94 -19.82
C ASP A 67 6.01 -15.09 -20.25
N SER A 68 6.56 -14.97 -21.45
CA SER A 68 7.44 -15.98 -22.03
C SER A 68 8.75 -16.18 -21.26
N THR A 69 9.13 -15.20 -20.44
CA THR A 69 10.39 -15.24 -19.67
C THR A 69 10.26 -16.09 -18.42
N SER A 70 9.16 -15.93 -17.70
CA SER A 70 8.88 -16.65 -16.45
C SER A 70 8.07 -17.93 -16.67
N GLY A 71 7.34 -18.02 -17.78
CA GLY A 71 6.35 -19.08 -18.03
C GLY A 71 5.11 -18.96 -17.14
N LEU A 72 4.95 -17.83 -16.45
CA LEU A 72 3.81 -17.49 -15.61
C LEU A 72 3.09 -16.28 -16.21
N LYS A 73 1.95 -15.90 -15.63
CA LYS A 73 1.25 -14.66 -15.98
C LYS A 73 1.81 -13.51 -15.18
N LYS A 74 1.99 -12.36 -15.82
CA LYS A 74 2.48 -11.13 -15.20
C LYS A 74 1.55 -9.96 -15.55
N PHE A 75 1.30 -9.09 -14.57
CA PHE A 75 0.61 -7.85 -14.84
C PHE A 75 1.54 -6.88 -15.59
N GLY A 76 1.07 -6.35 -16.71
CA GLY A 76 1.81 -5.34 -17.47
C GLY A 76 1.84 -3.96 -16.80
N PHE A 77 0.90 -3.72 -15.87
CA PHE A 77 0.76 -2.48 -15.12
C PHE A 77 0.70 -2.79 -13.61
N SER A 78 1.62 -2.20 -12.85
CA SER A 78 1.79 -2.54 -11.43
C SER A 78 0.60 -2.13 -10.55
N LEU A 79 -0.14 -1.07 -10.91
CA LEU A 79 -1.36 -0.70 -10.18
C LEU A 79 -2.52 -1.68 -10.43
N CYS A 80 -2.57 -2.34 -11.58
CA CYS A 80 -3.56 -3.41 -11.82
C CYS A 80 -3.32 -4.60 -10.89
N GLU A 81 -2.05 -4.99 -10.69
CA GLU A 81 -1.67 -6.01 -9.72
C GLU A 81 -2.11 -5.63 -8.31
N ALA A 82 -1.75 -4.42 -7.87
CA ALA A 82 -2.06 -3.94 -6.53
C ALA A 82 -3.56 -3.79 -6.29
N ALA A 83 -4.32 -3.27 -7.26
CA ALA A 83 -5.77 -3.15 -7.17
C ALA A 83 -6.45 -4.52 -7.12
N TYR A 84 -5.96 -5.48 -7.92
CA TYR A 84 -6.46 -6.86 -7.87
C TYR A 84 -6.18 -7.49 -6.50
N ALA A 85 -4.98 -7.33 -5.96
CA ALA A 85 -4.66 -7.79 -4.61
C ALA A 85 -5.56 -7.13 -3.57
N GLN A 86 -5.69 -5.80 -3.58
CA GLN A 86 -6.42 -5.02 -2.58
C GLN A 86 -7.92 -5.37 -2.55
N PHE A 87 -8.57 -5.36 -3.72
CA PHE A 87 -10.02 -5.47 -3.81
C PHE A 87 -10.52 -6.88 -4.13
N ALA A 88 -9.86 -7.60 -5.05
CA ALA A 88 -10.33 -8.92 -5.49
C ALA A 88 -9.85 -10.04 -4.55
N LEU A 89 -8.60 -10.00 -4.07
CA LEU A 89 -8.06 -11.06 -3.21
C LEU A 89 -8.39 -10.84 -1.73
N PHE A 90 -8.26 -9.62 -1.22
CA PHE A 90 -8.44 -9.34 0.21
C PHE A 90 -9.74 -8.59 0.54
N GLY A 91 -10.39 -7.95 -0.44
CA GLY A 91 -11.66 -7.24 -0.23
C GLY A 91 -11.55 -6.04 0.71
N VAL A 92 -10.41 -5.36 0.75
CA VAL A 92 -10.13 -4.26 1.69
C VAL A 92 -10.19 -2.91 1.00
N ALA A 93 -10.91 -1.99 1.59
CA ALA A 93 -11.08 -0.60 1.13
C ALA A 93 -11.06 0.36 2.35
N PRO A 94 -10.77 1.66 2.16
CA PRO A 94 -10.36 2.31 0.92
C PRO A 94 -8.87 2.15 0.59
N ALA A 95 -8.49 2.49 -0.65
CA ALA A 95 -7.09 2.62 -1.07
C ALA A 95 -6.90 3.84 -1.95
N VAL A 96 -5.72 4.46 -1.90
CA VAL A 96 -5.35 5.60 -2.75
C VAL A 96 -4.33 5.14 -3.77
N PHE A 97 -4.59 5.38 -5.05
CA PHE A 97 -3.70 5.02 -6.14
C PHE A 97 -3.14 6.28 -6.81
N VAL A 98 -1.89 6.20 -7.21
CA VAL A 98 -1.18 7.26 -7.94
C VAL A 98 -0.49 6.64 -9.14
N ASN A 99 -1.02 6.91 -10.33
CA ASN A 99 -0.37 6.53 -11.58
C ASN A 99 0.69 7.56 -11.95
N VAL A 100 1.93 7.11 -12.18
CA VAL A 100 3.05 7.96 -12.63
C VAL A 100 3.31 7.81 -14.13
N LEU A 101 2.72 6.81 -14.78
CA LEU A 101 2.89 6.59 -16.21
C LEU A 101 2.18 7.70 -17.00
N ASP A 102 2.96 8.50 -17.71
CA ASP A 102 2.50 9.61 -18.54
C ASP A 102 2.44 9.17 -20.01
N PRO A 103 1.25 9.10 -20.64
CA PRO A 103 1.09 8.72 -22.05
C PRO A 103 1.85 9.60 -23.05
N THR A 104 2.25 10.80 -22.63
CA THR A 104 3.02 11.71 -23.50
C THR A 104 4.51 11.38 -23.51
N LYS A 105 5.02 10.80 -22.43
CA LYS A 105 6.44 10.46 -22.23
C LYS A 105 6.71 8.96 -22.38
N HIS A 106 5.94 8.14 -21.65
CA HIS A 106 6.16 6.70 -21.50
C HIS A 106 5.37 5.94 -22.55
N LYS A 107 5.80 6.08 -23.80
CA LYS A 107 5.15 5.45 -24.97
C LYS A 107 6.17 4.94 -25.98
N LYS A 108 5.75 3.94 -26.74
CA LYS A 108 6.48 3.40 -27.88
C LYS A 108 5.53 3.09 -29.01
N THR A 109 6.07 2.91 -30.22
CA THR A 109 5.27 2.47 -31.37
C THR A 109 4.73 1.06 -31.13
N ALA A 110 3.45 0.84 -31.49
CA ALA A 110 2.83 -0.47 -31.45
C ALA A 110 3.52 -1.42 -32.42
N ASP A 111 3.54 -2.72 -32.05
CA ASP A 111 4.17 -3.75 -32.89
C ASP A 111 3.26 -4.18 -34.06
N THR A 112 1.93 -4.04 -33.88
CA THR A 112 0.95 -4.28 -34.93
C THR A 112 1.04 -3.22 -36.02
N VAL A 113 1.32 -3.65 -37.23
CA VAL A 113 1.48 -2.74 -38.39
C VAL A 113 0.31 -2.81 -39.38
N SER A 114 -0.59 -3.76 -39.20
CA SER A 114 -1.78 -3.92 -40.05
C SER A 114 -2.89 -4.66 -39.33
N VAL A 115 -4.13 -4.37 -39.72
CA VAL A 115 -5.34 -5.06 -39.24
C VAL A 115 -6.20 -5.54 -40.40
N THR A 116 -6.93 -6.63 -40.19
CA THR A 116 -7.91 -7.11 -41.15
C THR A 116 -9.28 -7.11 -40.49
N LEU A 117 -10.16 -6.21 -40.92
CA LEU A 117 -11.54 -6.16 -40.45
C LEU A 117 -12.33 -7.36 -40.96
N ASP A 118 -13.05 -8.04 -40.07
CA ASP A 118 -13.92 -9.15 -40.43
C ASP A 118 -15.00 -8.71 -41.44
N ALA A 119 -15.23 -9.49 -42.49
CA ALA A 119 -16.13 -9.14 -43.58
C ALA A 119 -17.62 -9.09 -43.16
N LYS A 120 -17.99 -9.69 -42.00
CA LYS A 120 -19.37 -9.74 -41.52
C LYS A 120 -19.63 -8.73 -40.42
N THR A 121 -18.66 -8.59 -39.50
CA THR A 121 -18.80 -7.70 -38.31
C THR A 121 -18.23 -6.32 -38.55
N GLY A 122 -17.36 -6.15 -39.56
CA GLY A 122 -16.65 -4.89 -39.80
C GLY A 122 -15.65 -4.55 -38.71
N SER A 123 -15.28 -5.50 -37.86
CA SER A 123 -14.42 -5.23 -36.69
C SER A 123 -13.17 -6.09 -36.68
N ALA A 124 -12.14 -5.62 -36.00
CA ALA A 124 -10.91 -6.36 -35.70
C ALA A 124 -10.46 -6.06 -34.27
N VAL A 125 -9.83 -7.05 -33.62
CA VAL A 125 -9.21 -6.90 -32.32
C VAL A 125 -7.69 -6.83 -32.51
N VAL A 126 -7.08 -5.79 -31.99
CA VAL A 126 -5.63 -5.64 -31.88
C VAL A 126 -5.23 -6.14 -30.48
N THR A 127 -4.68 -7.36 -30.43
CA THR A 127 -4.31 -8.02 -29.16
C THR A 127 -3.02 -7.45 -28.57
N GLU A 128 -3.02 -6.17 -28.37
CA GLU A 128 -1.88 -5.40 -27.89
C GLU A 128 -2.38 -4.35 -26.88
N PRO A 129 -2.16 -4.55 -25.57
CA PRO A 129 -2.66 -3.63 -24.56
C PRO A 129 -1.91 -2.31 -24.57
N GLY A 130 -2.57 -1.27 -24.07
CA GLY A 130 -1.96 0.04 -23.88
C GLY A 130 -2.02 0.96 -25.10
N ILE A 131 -2.70 0.62 -26.19
CA ILE A 131 -2.81 1.46 -27.39
C ILE A 131 -3.41 2.85 -27.03
N ILE A 132 -2.75 3.91 -27.45
CA ILE A 132 -3.18 5.29 -27.23
C ILE A 132 -4.15 5.70 -28.36
N LEU A 133 -5.44 5.80 -28.04
CA LEU A 133 -6.51 6.00 -29.02
C LEU A 133 -6.26 7.19 -29.95
N SER A 134 -5.76 8.30 -29.43
CA SER A 134 -5.49 9.52 -30.21
C SER A 134 -4.35 9.39 -31.24
N SER A 135 -3.54 8.34 -31.14
CA SER A 135 -2.43 8.06 -32.06
C SER A 135 -2.79 7.08 -33.16
N VAL A 136 -3.96 6.44 -33.09
CA VAL A 136 -4.37 5.39 -34.05
C VAL A 136 -4.63 5.99 -35.41
N THR A 137 -3.99 5.42 -36.42
CA THR A 137 -4.22 5.75 -37.83
C THR A 137 -4.48 4.46 -38.63
N LEU A 138 -5.48 4.52 -39.49
CA LEU A 138 -5.81 3.47 -40.48
C LEU A 138 -5.65 4.02 -41.90
N THR A 139 -4.93 3.32 -42.77
CA THR A 139 -4.70 3.76 -44.13
C THR A 139 -4.90 2.60 -45.10
N ASN A 140 -5.76 2.81 -46.11
CA ASN A 140 -5.90 1.87 -47.22
C ASN A 140 -5.12 2.40 -48.43
N VAL A 141 -4.04 1.73 -48.78
CA VAL A 141 -3.13 2.04 -49.89
C VAL A 141 -2.59 3.48 -49.82
N GLU A 142 -3.39 4.48 -50.20
CA GLU A 142 -2.99 5.90 -50.20
C GLU A 142 -4.01 6.81 -49.47
N THR A 143 -5.15 6.25 -49.04
CA THR A 143 -6.22 7.07 -48.44
C THR A 143 -6.33 6.77 -46.94
N PRO A 144 -6.14 7.76 -46.06
CA PRO A 144 -6.36 7.58 -44.62
C PRO A 144 -7.87 7.55 -44.32
N TYR A 145 -8.27 6.65 -43.42
CA TYR A 145 -9.61 6.65 -42.81
C TYR A 145 -9.66 7.62 -41.63
N VAL A 146 -10.83 8.20 -41.40
CA VAL A 146 -11.03 9.24 -40.38
C VAL A 146 -11.79 8.68 -39.18
N LEU A 147 -11.18 8.76 -37.99
CA LEU A 147 -11.80 8.37 -36.72
C LEU A 147 -13.10 9.14 -36.49
N GLY A 148 -14.15 8.44 -36.05
CA GLY A 148 -15.49 9.00 -35.84
C GLY A 148 -16.32 9.23 -37.12
N THR A 149 -15.70 9.08 -38.31
CA THR A 149 -16.36 9.18 -39.60
C THR A 149 -16.38 7.87 -40.33
N ASP A 150 -15.27 7.17 -40.40
CA ASP A 150 -15.10 5.91 -41.12
C ASP A 150 -15.02 4.71 -40.17
N PHE A 151 -14.46 4.90 -38.97
CA PHE A 151 -14.32 3.88 -37.93
C PHE A 151 -14.42 4.46 -36.52
N GLU A 152 -14.71 3.58 -35.55
CA GLU A 152 -14.70 3.83 -34.12
C GLU A 152 -13.71 2.90 -33.42
N LEU A 153 -13.28 3.32 -32.22
CA LEU A 153 -12.37 2.60 -31.36
C LEU A 153 -13.00 2.35 -30.00
N SER A 154 -12.84 1.14 -29.49
CA SER A 154 -13.23 0.78 -28.13
C SER A 154 -12.21 -0.20 -27.55
N PHE A 155 -12.33 -0.55 -26.27
CA PHE A 155 -11.55 -1.59 -25.64
C PHE A 155 -12.45 -2.76 -25.25
N ASP A 156 -11.91 -3.97 -25.33
CA ASP A 156 -12.54 -5.16 -24.75
C ASP A 156 -12.16 -5.31 -23.26
N ASP A 157 -12.73 -6.35 -22.60
CA ASP A 157 -12.50 -6.61 -21.17
C ASP A 157 -11.05 -7.00 -20.85
N ASP A 158 -10.29 -7.42 -21.84
CA ASP A 158 -8.86 -7.76 -21.72
C ASP A 158 -7.94 -6.54 -21.99
N GLY A 159 -8.51 -5.38 -22.31
CA GLY A 159 -7.78 -4.16 -22.62
C GLY A 159 -7.20 -4.10 -24.02
N ASN A 160 -7.63 -4.99 -24.92
CA ASN A 160 -7.26 -4.95 -26.32
C ASN A 160 -8.08 -3.91 -27.08
N LEU A 161 -7.46 -3.30 -28.09
CA LEU A 161 -8.15 -2.32 -28.92
C LEU A 161 -9.08 -3.03 -29.92
N VAL A 162 -10.34 -2.67 -29.93
CA VAL A 162 -11.33 -3.07 -30.93
C VAL A 162 -11.51 -1.94 -31.94
N VAL A 163 -11.18 -2.20 -33.20
CA VAL A 163 -11.39 -1.29 -34.32
C VAL A 163 -12.67 -1.71 -35.02
N THR A 164 -13.65 -0.83 -35.13
CA THR A 164 -14.95 -1.11 -35.79
C THR A 164 -15.21 -0.11 -36.90
N SER A 165 -15.37 -0.61 -38.14
CA SER A 165 -15.78 0.22 -39.27
C SER A 165 -17.23 0.68 -39.12
N LEU A 166 -17.49 1.93 -39.40
CA LEU A 166 -18.85 2.43 -39.48
C LEU A 166 -19.58 1.90 -40.72
N PRO A 167 -20.91 1.75 -40.66
CA PRO A 167 -21.69 1.28 -41.80
C PRO A 167 -21.72 2.33 -42.93
N ASP A 168 -21.86 1.82 -44.19
CA ASP A 168 -22.07 2.58 -45.39
C ASP A 168 -23.30 2.00 -46.14
N ASP A 169 -23.77 2.68 -47.14
CA ASP A 169 -24.96 2.26 -47.93
C ASP A 169 -24.81 0.87 -48.55
N ASP A 170 -23.58 0.50 -48.93
CA ASP A 170 -23.20 -0.79 -49.50
C ASP A 170 -22.45 -1.75 -48.58
N GLY A 171 -22.38 -1.41 -47.25
CA GLY A 171 -21.68 -2.28 -46.26
C GLY A 171 -20.90 -1.53 -45.20
N PHE A 172 -19.59 -1.46 -45.33
CA PHE A 172 -18.66 -0.82 -44.37
C PHE A 172 -17.83 0.26 -45.06
N LYS A 173 -17.54 1.36 -44.36
CA LYS A 173 -16.72 2.46 -44.87
C LYS A 173 -15.25 2.09 -45.01
N CYS A 174 -14.75 1.24 -44.11
CA CYS A 174 -13.40 0.72 -44.20
C CYS A 174 -13.38 -0.58 -45.02
N LEU A 175 -12.26 -0.84 -45.65
CA LEU A 175 -12.01 -2.10 -46.35
C LEU A 175 -12.10 -3.28 -45.41
N VAL A 176 -12.96 -4.27 -45.71
CA VAL A 176 -13.13 -5.50 -44.93
C VAL A 176 -12.56 -6.71 -45.67
N GLY A 177 -12.16 -7.73 -44.93
CA GLY A 177 -11.64 -9.00 -45.52
C GLY A 177 -10.24 -8.87 -46.13
N SER A 178 -9.61 -7.70 -46.04
CA SER A 178 -8.23 -7.47 -46.53
C SER A 178 -7.46 -6.64 -45.50
N SER A 179 -6.12 -6.71 -45.58
CA SER A 179 -5.23 -6.02 -44.67
C SER A 179 -5.25 -4.50 -44.88
N ILE A 180 -5.43 -3.75 -43.83
CA ILE A 180 -5.32 -2.29 -43.79
C ILE A 180 -4.08 -1.93 -42.96
N THR A 181 -3.33 -0.93 -43.40
CA THR A 181 -2.20 -0.42 -42.62
C THR A 181 -2.68 0.21 -41.32
N PHE A 182 -2.13 -0.26 -40.20
CA PHE A 182 -2.40 0.21 -38.86
C PHE A 182 -1.11 0.83 -38.28
N ALA A 183 -1.23 2.01 -37.67
CA ALA A 183 -0.14 2.54 -36.89
C ALA A 183 -0.70 3.25 -35.65
N ALA A 184 -0.03 3.07 -34.53
CA ALA A 184 -0.41 3.65 -33.25
C ALA A 184 0.83 3.74 -32.32
N ASP A 185 0.76 4.60 -31.32
CA ASP A 185 1.60 4.51 -30.13
C ASP A 185 0.90 3.69 -29.04
N LYS A 186 1.67 3.02 -28.22
CA LYS A 186 1.19 2.32 -27.02
C LYS A 186 1.92 2.76 -25.77
N LEU A 187 1.31 2.65 -24.63
CA LEU A 187 1.94 2.88 -23.35
C LEU A 187 3.13 1.94 -23.16
N ASP A 188 4.19 2.45 -22.57
CA ASP A 188 5.38 1.68 -22.21
C ASP A 188 5.65 1.76 -20.71
N PRO A 189 5.09 0.85 -19.89
CA PRO A 189 5.35 0.80 -18.44
C PRO A 189 6.83 0.61 -18.11
N SER A 190 7.62 0.00 -19.01
CA SER A 190 9.06 -0.23 -18.81
C SER A 190 9.91 1.04 -18.99
N ALA A 191 9.34 2.10 -19.55
CA ALA A 191 9.98 3.40 -19.66
C ALA A 191 9.83 4.27 -18.40
N VAL A 192 9.03 3.82 -17.42
CA VAL A 192 8.90 4.48 -16.11
C VAL A 192 10.12 4.12 -15.28
N GLU A 193 10.87 5.11 -14.87
CA GLU A 193 12.10 4.98 -14.09
C GLU A 193 11.88 5.33 -12.61
N ALA A 194 12.90 5.12 -11.79
CA ALA A 194 12.88 5.46 -10.36
C ALA A 194 12.53 6.94 -10.11
N ASP A 195 13.05 7.84 -10.94
CA ASP A 195 12.79 9.28 -10.84
C ASP A 195 11.31 9.64 -11.03
N ASP A 196 10.55 8.90 -11.84
CA ASP A 196 9.10 9.12 -12.02
C ASP A 196 8.31 8.74 -10.77
N ILE A 197 8.72 7.66 -10.08
CA ILE A 197 8.14 7.24 -8.80
C ILE A 197 8.53 8.21 -7.68
N ILE A 198 9.80 8.59 -7.58
CA ILE A 198 10.31 9.54 -6.59
C ILE A 198 9.62 10.89 -6.78
N GLY A 199 9.53 11.33 -8.03
CA GLY A 199 8.89 12.57 -8.39
C GLY A 199 9.61 13.79 -7.84
N GLY A 200 8.85 14.85 -7.61
CA GLY A 200 9.40 16.11 -7.12
C GLY A 200 8.38 17.23 -7.12
N VAL A 201 8.86 18.45 -6.90
CA VAL A 201 8.03 19.65 -6.97
C VAL A 201 8.56 20.51 -8.14
N SER A 202 7.70 20.75 -9.11
CA SER A 202 8.03 21.58 -10.27
C SER A 202 8.23 23.05 -9.88
N VAL A 203 8.79 23.85 -10.81
CA VAL A 203 8.93 25.30 -10.61
C VAL A 203 7.56 26.00 -10.44
N SER A 204 6.50 25.43 -11.02
CA SER A 204 5.12 25.89 -10.84
C SER A 204 4.50 25.46 -9.50
N GLY A 205 5.20 24.63 -8.70
CA GLY A 205 4.69 24.11 -7.41
C GLY A 205 3.86 22.83 -7.54
N GLU A 206 3.77 22.25 -8.74
CA GLU A 206 3.08 20.97 -8.95
C GLU A 206 3.93 19.82 -8.42
N LYS A 207 3.29 18.92 -7.70
CA LYS A 207 3.92 17.71 -7.15
C LYS A 207 3.73 16.52 -8.06
N SER A 208 4.70 15.62 -8.06
CA SER A 208 4.64 14.34 -8.77
C SER A 208 5.22 13.21 -7.91
N GLY A 209 4.91 11.97 -8.27
CA GLY A 209 5.43 10.80 -7.60
C GLY A 209 5.14 10.79 -6.08
N LEU A 210 6.09 10.33 -5.28
CA LEU A 210 5.98 10.18 -3.82
C LEU A 210 5.70 11.49 -3.06
N GLU A 211 5.94 12.68 -3.67
CA GLU A 211 5.55 13.96 -3.05
C GLU A 211 4.03 14.09 -2.85
N LEU A 212 3.25 13.37 -3.64
CA LEU A 212 1.78 13.40 -3.59
C LEU A 212 1.19 12.74 -2.33
N VAL A 213 1.97 11.95 -1.58
CA VAL A 213 1.53 11.41 -0.27
C VAL A 213 1.08 12.54 0.66
N ALA A 214 1.76 13.69 0.62
CA ALA A 214 1.42 14.85 1.43
C ALA A 214 0.03 15.45 1.14
N GLU A 215 -0.53 15.17 -0.04
CA GLU A 215 -1.84 15.69 -0.44
C GLU A 215 -3.02 14.81 -0.02
N VAL A 216 -2.78 13.54 0.32
CA VAL A 216 -3.83 12.56 0.60
C VAL A 216 -4.76 13.04 1.72
N TYR A 217 -4.21 13.49 2.85
CA TYR A 217 -5.03 13.98 3.96
C TYR A 217 -5.84 15.23 3.60
N SER A 218 -5.26 16.17 2.88
CA SER A 218 -5.96 17.40 2.50
C SER A 218 -7.09 17.16 1.50
N ARG A 219 -6.92 16.18 0.60
CA ARG A 219 -7.92 15.81 -0.41
C ARG A 219 -9.03 14.92 0.15
N PHE A 220 -8.68 13.87 0.89
CA PHE A 220 -9.61 12.79 1.24
C PHE A 220 -9.93 12.71 2.74
N ARG A 221 -9.22 13.45 3.59
CA ARG A 221 -9.29 13.35 5.07
C ARG A 221 -8.88 11.99 5.62
N LEU A 222 -8.16 11.21 4.83
CA LEU A 222 -7.57 9.93 5.21
C LEU A 222 -6.10 10.11 5.52
N VAL A 223 -5.64 9.52 6.62
CA VAL A 223 -4.21 9.52 6.98
C VAL A 223 -3.55 8.32 6.30
N PRO A 224 -2.50 8.52 5.48
CA PRO A 224 -1.75 7.41 4.93
C PRO A 224 -1.18 6.50 6.02
N GLY A 225 -1.47 5.21 5.96
CA GLY A 225 -0.96 4.21 6.90
C GLY A 225 0.18 3.39 6.33
N THR A 226 0.13 3.15 5.01
CA THR A 226 1.13 2.35 4.28
C THR A 226 1.43 2.99 2.94
N ILE A 227 2.71 3.01 2.54
CA ILE A 227 3.17 3.44 1.21
C ILE A 227 3.77 2.22 0.52
N THR A 228 3.40 1.97 -0.75
CA THR A 228 3.95 0.87 -1.54
C THR A 228 4.08 1.28 -3.00
N ALA A 229 5.11 0.73 -3.66
CA ALA A 229 5.37 0.91 -5.09
C ALA A 229 5.81 -0.43 -5.70
N PRO A 230 4.85 -1.37 -5.94
CA PRO A 230 5.16 -2.69 -6.47
C PRO A 230 5.90 -2.60 -7.80
N GLY A 231 6.98 -3.39 -7.93
CA GLY A 231 7.87 -3.35 -9.09
C GLY A 231 8.93 -2.25 -9.07
N PHE A 232 8.82 -1.25 -8.18
CA PHE A 232 9.76 -0.13 -8.09
C PHE A 232 10.45 -0.01 -6.73
N SER A 233 9.84 -0.52 -5.67
CA SER A 233 10.36 -0.43 -4.30
C SER A 233 11.69 -1.16 -4.08
N GLY A 234 12.09 -2.03 -5.01
CA GLY A 234 13.39 -2.69 -5.04
C GLY A 234 14.54 -1.79 -5.45
N ASP A 235 14.26 -0.62 -6.04
CA ASP A 235 15.28 0.39 -6.28
C ASP A 235 15.66 1.08 -4.95
N PRO A 236 16.96 1.14 -4.60
CA PRO A 236 17.39 1.71 -3.33
C PRO A 236 17.05 3.20 -3.15
N GLU A 237 17.01 3.98 -4.23
CA GLU A 237 16.67 5.40 -4.18
C GLU A 237 15.18 5.57 -3.90
N VAL A 238 14.32 4.80 -4.59
CA VAL A 238 12.88 4.74 -4.31
C VAL A 238 12.62 4.31 -2.86
N ALA A 239 13.27 3.24 -2.41
CA ALA A 239 13.13 2.72 -1.05
C ALA A 239 13.53 3.75 0.03
N ALA A 240 14.59 4.51 -0.21
CA ALA A 240 15.05 5.57 0.69
C ALA A 240 14.05 6.74 0.77
N VAL A 241 13.51 7.17 -0.37
CA VAL A 241 12.51 8.25 -0.42
C VAL A 241 11.19 7.78 0.20
N MET A 242 10.75 6.55 -0.06
CA MET A 242 9.58 5.98 0.60
C MET A 242 9.72 6.00 2.13
N ALA A 243 10.87 5.59 2.67
CA ALA A 243 11.15 5.65 4.10
C ALA A 243 11.12 7.09 4.64
N ALA A 244 11.75 8.03 3.95
CA ALA A 244 11.73 9.45 4.32
C ALA A 244 10.29 10.00 4.38
N LYS A 245 9.46 9.69 3.38
CA LYS A 245 8.03 10.09 3.38
C LYS A 245 7.23 9.43 4.52
N CYS A 246 7.59 8.22 4.95
CA CYS A 246 6.91 7.57 6.08
C CYS A 246 7.21 8.23 7.44
N VAL A 247 8.36 8.89 7.57
CA VAL A 247 8.73 9.59 8.82
C VAL A 247 7.96 10.88 9.00
N ASP A 248 7.68 11.56 7.89
CA ASP A 248 7.11 12.91 7.92
C ASP A 248 6.23 13.17 6.70
N ILE A 249 4.93 12.89 6.85
CA ILE A 249 3.92 13.22 5.85
C ILE A 249 3.35 14.59 6.19
N ASN A 250 3.76 15.61 5.42
CA ASN A 250 3.29 16.98 5.55
C ASN A 250 3.51 17.57 6.97
N ASP A 251 4.71 17.39 7.50
CA ASP A 251 5.17 17.83 8.85
C ASP A 251 4.33 17.28 10.01
N ARG A 252 3.59 16.16 9.83
CA ARG A 252 2.62 15.71 10.83
C ARG A 252 2.50 14.20 11.00
N PHE A 253 2.15 13.50 9.93
CA PHE A 253 1.74 12.11 10.01
C PHE A 253 2.88 11.14 9.72
N LYS A 254 2.71 9.92 10.18
CA LYS A 254 3.68 8.84 10.00
C LYS A 254 3.00 7.60 9.42
N ALA A 255 3.72 6.89 8.55
CA ALA A 255 3.27 5.68 7.91
C ALA A 255 4.33 4.58 7.99
N MET A 256 4.05 3.43 7.38
CA MET A 256 5.03 2.39 7.06
C MET A 256 5.19 2.32 5.55
N CYS A 257 6.29 1.75 5.06
CA CYS A 257 6.42 1.37 3.66
C CYS A 257 6.81 -0.10 3.52
N VAL A 258 6.40 -0.70 2.42
CA VAL A 258 6.73 -2.10 2.10
C VAL A 258 7.70 -2.11 0.93
N ILE A 259 8.82 -2.79 1.11
CA ILE A 259 9.94 -2.87 0.16
C ILE A 259 10.07 -4.30 -0.32
N ASP A 260 10.00 -4.50 -1.62
CA ASP A 260 10.27 -5.79 -2.25
C ASP A 260 11.75 -5.89 -2.61
N VAL A 261 12.42 -6.93 -2.14
CA VAL A 261 13.80 -7.22 -2.56
C VAL A 261 13.78 -7.79 -3.97
N PRO A 262 14.53 -7.20 -4.93
CA PRO A 262 14.56 -7.65 -6.32
C PRO A 262 15.01 -9.11 -6.43
N THR A 263 14.21 -9.95 -7.08
CA THR A 263 14.45 -11.39 -7.21
C THR A 263 15.29 -11.78 -8.44
N ASP A 264 15.60 -10.83 -9.29
CA ASP A 264 16.57 -10.94 -10.39
C ASP A 264 18.02 -10.88 -9.87
N THR A 265 18.28 -10.05 -8.88
CA THR A 265 19.60 -9.87 -8.24
C THR A 265 19.76 -10.76 -7.02
N ALA A 266 18.79 -10.78 -6.11
CA ALA A 266 18.76 -11.61 -4.92
C ALA A 266 18.03 -12.95 -5.20
N THR A 267 18.67 -13.80 -6.00
CA THR A 267 18.10 -15.07 -6.51
C THR A 267 18.16 -16.21 -5.49
N ASP A 268 18.75 -15.97 -4.33
CA ASP A 268 18.93 -16.96 -3.26
C ASP A 268 18.80 -16.27 -1.91
N TYR A 269 18.21 -16.97 -0.92
CA TYR A 269 17.96 -16.42 0.42
C TYR A 269 19.23 -15.91 1.11
N THR A 270 20.41 -16.46 0.79
CA THR A 270 21.69 -16.04 1.38
C THR A 270 22.14 -14.66 0.88
N LYS A 271 21.68 -14.22 -0.31
CA LYS A 271 22.01 -12.93 -0.89
C LYS A 271 21.14 -11.79 -0.38
N VAL A 272 19.93 -12.09 0.11
CA VAL A 272 18.94 -11.10 0.52
C VAL A 272 19.43 -10.20 1.66
N PRO A 273 20.06 -10.72 2.74
CA PRO A 273 20.63 -9.87 3.80
C PRO A 273 21.74 -8.95 3.31
N SER A 274 22.58 -9.46 2.39
CA SER A 274 23.66 -8.64 1.79
C SER A 274 23.09 -7.51 0.95
N TRP A 275 22.07 -7.79 0.14
CA TRP A 275 21.36 -6.75 -0.65
C TRP A 275 20.79 -5.68 0.28
N LYS A 276 20.06 -6.07 1.33
CA LYS A 276 19.49 -5.16 2.32
C LYS A 276 20.53 -4.25 2.95
N THR A 277 21.68 -4.82 3.37
CA THR A 277 22.76 -4.08 4.02
C THR A 277 23.47 -3.14 3.05
N THR A 278 23.79 -3.61 1.84
CA THR A 278 24.49 -2.82 0.83
C THR A 278 23.68 -1.59 0.42
N ASN A 279 22.36 -1.73 0.35
CA ASN A 279 21.44 -0.67 -0.05
C ASN A 279 20.89 0.15 1.14
N ASN A 280 21.43 -0.03 2.35
CA ASN A 280 21.04 0.70 3.57
C ASN A 280 19.53 0.64 3.87
N ILE A 281 18.87 -0.48 3.59
CA ILE A 281 17.46 -0.70 3.91
C ILE A 281 17.34 -1.04 5.41
N THR A 282 17.44 -0.02 6.25
CA THR A 282 17.59 -0.16 7.72
C THR A 282 16.67 0.75 8.52
N ASP A 283 15.67 1.35 7.87
CA ASP A 283 14.73 2.24 8.58
C ASP A 283 13.63 1.44 9.29
N LYS A 284 13.19 1.97 10.42
CA LYS A 284 12.12 1.39 11.25
C LYS A 284 10.73 1.47 10.64
N HIS A 285 10.55 2.26 9.60
CA HIS A 285 9.28 2.36 8.85
C HIS A 285 9.25 1.43 7.64
N GLN A 286 10.35 0.71 7.34
CA GLN A 286 10.44 -0.23 6.24
C GLN A 286 10.04 -1.65 6.68
N ILE A 287 9.18 -2.30 5.91
CA ILE A 287 8.86 -3.73 5.96
C ILE A 287 9.51 -4.34 4.72
N VAL A 288 10.53 -5.18 4.90
CA VAL A 288 11.31 -5.74 3.80
C VAL A 288 10.81 -7.13 3.48
N CYS A 289 10.41 -7.37 2.24
CA CYS A 289 9.76 -8.60 1.79
C CYS A 289 10.57 -9.32 0.72
N TRP A 290 10.62 -10.66 0.77
CA TRP A 290 11.21 -11.54 -0.23
C TRP A 290 10.67 -12.97 -0.06
N PRO A 291 10.44 -13.73 -1.13
CA PRO A 291 10.50 -13.42 -2.56
C PRO A 291 9.14 -12.90 -3.12
N MET A 292 8.91 -13.07 -4.44
CA MET A 292 7.61 -12.86 -5.07
C MET A 292 6.66 -14.02 -4.77
N LEU A 293 5.38 -13.78 -5.00
CA LEU A 293 4.29 -14.75 -4.80
C LEU A 293 3.74 -15.19 -6.16
N SER A 294 3.27 -16.43 -6.24
CA SER A 294 2.52 -16.93 -7.39
C SER A 294 1.17 -17.48 -6.95
N LEU A 295 0.09 -16.92 -7.46
CA LEU A 295 -1.26 -17.42 -7.25
C LEU A 295 -1.78 -18.06 -8.55
N SER A 296 -1.91 -19.38 -8.55
CA SER A 296 -2.40 -20.13 -9.72
C SER A 296 -1.68 -19.77 -11.03
N GLY A 297 -0.37 -19.56 -10.96
CA GLY A 297 0.46 -19.19 -12.10
C GLY A 297 0.50 -17.69 -12.41
N THR A 298 -0.09 -16.83 -11.60
CA THR A 298 0.03 -15.37 -11.74
C THR A 298 1.01 -14.81 -10.70
N LEU A 299 1.96 -14.00 -11.17
CA LEU A 299 2.99 -13.35 -10.34
C LEU A 299 2.43 -12.14 -9.61
N PHE A 300 2.85 -11.99 -8.34
CA PHE A 300 2.58 -10.82 -7.49
C PHE A 300 3.84 -10.41 -6.74
N HIS A 301 4.06 -9.11 -6.64
CA HIS A 301 4.98 -8.57 -5.65
C HIS A 301 4.40 -8.81 -4.25
N MET A 302 5.26 -9.16 -3.29
CA MET A 302 4.77 -9.42 -1.94
C MET A 302 4.17 -8.15 -1.32
N SER A 303 4.71 -6.97 -1.63
CA SER A 303 4.22 -5.68 -1.15
C SER A 303 2.75 -5.43 -1.49
N SER A 304 2.29 -5.84 -2.68
CA SER A 304 0.89 -5.70 -3.11
C SER A 304 -0.07 -6.44 -2.17
N GLN A 305 0.28 -7.66 -1.76
CA GLN A 305 -0.55 -8.45 -0.85
C GLN A 305 -0.36 -8.05 0.61
N VAL A 306 0.85 -7.69 1.05
CA VAL A 306 1.13 -7.31 2.45
C VAL A 306 0.42 -6.01 2.81
N ALA A 307 0.34 -5.03 1.91
CA ALA A 307 -0.42 -3.80 2.16
C ALA A 307 -1.91 -4.10 2.40
N ALA A 308 -2.50 -4.96 1.57
CA ALA A 308 -3.87 -5.40 1.70
C ALA A 308 -4.09 -6.26 2.97
N LEU A 309 -3.18 -7.19 3.25
CA LEU A 309 -3.21 -8.04 4.45
C LEU A 309 -3.19 -7.21 5.74
N MET A 310 -2.35 -6.17 5.80
CA MET A 310 -2.34 -5.25 6.97
C MET A 310 -3.68 -4.56 7.13
N GLY A 311 -4.31 -4.14 6.04
CA GLY A 311 -5.66 -3.57 6.06
C GLY A 311 -6.72 -4.55 6.56
N LEU A 312 -6.66 -5.81 6.12
CA LEU A 312 -7.56 -6.86 6.56
C LEU A 312 -7.41 -7.12 8.06
N VAL A 313 -6.18 -7.36 8.53
CA VAL A 313 -5.90 -7.63 9.95
C VAL A 313 -6.35 -6.46 10.84
N ASP A 314 -6.11 -5.23 10.41
CA ASP A 314 -6.56 -4.07 11.18
C ASP A 314 -8.09 -3.96 11.21
N SER A 315 -8.76 -4.23 10.09
CA SER A 315 -10.24 -4.18 10.02
C SER A 315 -10.90 -5.18 10.96
N GLU A 316 -10.33 -6.38 11.09
CA GLU A 316 -10.75 -7.42 12.04
C GLU A 316 -10.53 -6.99 13.50
N ASN A 317 -9.68 -5.99 13.75
CA ASN A 317 -9.32 -5.47 15.06
C ASN A 317 -9.79 -4.02 15.28
N ASN A 318 -10.96 -3.67 14.73
CA ASN A 318 -11.59 -2.34 14.86
C ASN A 318 -10.69 -1.19 14.35
N GLY A 319 -9.93 -1.42 13.29
CA GLY A 319 -9.01 -0.44 12.70
C GLY A 319 -7.76 -0.16 13.54
N THR A 320 -7.44 -1.02 14.52
CA THR A 320 -6.31 -0.83 15.43
C THR A 320 -5.16 -1.78 15.06
N PRO A 321 -3.94 -1.27 14.79
CA PRO A 321 -2.83 -2.06 14.24
C PRO A 321 -1.97 -2.75 15.32
N TYR A 322 -2.56 -3.27 16.39
CA TYR A 322 -1.82 -3.91 17.48
C TYR A 322 -1.46 -5.37 17.19
N VAL A 323 -2.20 -6.00 16.27
CA VAL A 323 -1.92 -7.38 15.83
C VAL A 323 -0.85 -7.38 14.76
N SER A 324 0.05 -8.35 14.84
CA SER A 324 1.09 -8.56 13.83
C SER A 324 0.48 -9.11 12.53
N PRO A 325 0.85 -8.61 11.33
CA PRO A 325 0.45 -9.24 10.08
C PRO A 325 1.09 -10.62 9.86
N SER A 326 2.14 -10.95 10.62
CA SER A 326 2.79 -12.26 10.57
C SER A 326 1.84 -13.38 11.00
N ASN A 327 1.97 -14.53 10.37
CA ASN A 327 1.12 -15.71 10.58
C ASN A 327 -0.36 -15.51 10.17
N HIS A 328 -0.62 -14.57 9.24
CA HIS A 328 -1.92 -14.43 8.59
C HIS A 328 -1.82 -14.85 7.13
N THR A 329 -2.95 -15.33 6.58
CA THR A 329 -3.02 -15.99 5.26
C THR A 329 -2.70 -15.03 4.13
N LEU A 330 -1.77 -15.43 3.25
CA LEU A 330 -1.52 -14.84 1.95
C LEU A 330 -2.28 -15.60 0.86
N GLN A 331 -2.68 -14.88 -0.17
CA GLN A 331 -3.35 -15.46 -1.34
C GLN A 331 -2.29 -15.93 -2.35
N THR A 332 -1.69 -17.07 -2.09
CA THR A 332 -0.62 -17.61 -2.93
C THR A 332 -0.65 -19.14 -2.96
N THR A 333 -0.09 -19.71 -4.02
CA THR A 333 0.12 -21.16 -4.17
C THR A 333 1.59 -21.56 -4.16
N ALA A 334 2.49 -20.58 -4.40
CA ALA A 334 3.94 -20.79 -4.36
C ALA A 334 4.68 -19.46 -4.11
N THR A 335 5.89 -19.54 -3.59
CA THR A 335 6.87 -18.46 -3.60
C THR A 335 7.83 -18.66 -4.76
N VAL A 336 8.11 -17.59 -5.51
CA VAL A 336 8.85 -17.65 -6.76
C VAL A 336 9.80 -16.47 -6.93
N LEU A 337 10.77 -16.62 -7.82
CA LEU A 337 11.56 -15.51 -8.36
C LEU A 337 10.83 -14.91 -9.58
N GLU A 338 11.23 -13.73 -10.02
CA GLU A 338 10.70 -13.10 -11.23
C GLU A 338 10.85 -13.99 -12.49
N SER A 339 11.88 -14.82 -12.52
CA SER A 339 12.10 -15.82 -13.59
C SER A 339 11.11 -16.98 -13.59
N GLY A 340 10.13 -17.00 -12.68
CA GLY A 340 9.19 -18.12 -12.49
C GLY A 340 9.76 -19.30 -11.71
N LYS A 341 11.04 -19.27 -11.36
CA LYS A 341 11.67 -20.33 -10.57
C LYS A 341 11.08 -20.36 -9.16
N GLU A 342 10.54 -21.50 -8.76
CA GLU A 342 10.04 -21.70 -7.40
C GLU A 342 11.16 -21.64 -6.36
N VAL A 343 10.85 -20.99 -5.24
CA VAL A 343 11.72 -20.85 -4.08
C VAL A 343 11.03 -21.50 -2.90
N TRP A 344 11.50 -22.67 -2.50
CA TRP A 344 10.97 -23.29 -1.29
C TRP A 344 11.68 -22.75 -0.05
N LEU A 345 10.91 -22.29 0.93
CA LEU A 345 11.41 -21.77 2.21
C LEU A 345 10.91 -22.65 3.35
N GLY A 346 11.80 -23.45 3.88
CA GLY A 346 11.57 -24.17 5.14
C GLY A 346 11.69 -23.24 6.34
N PHE A 347 11.25 -23.73 7.49
CA PHE A 347 11.20 -22.96 8.74
C PHE A 347 12.55 -22.38 9.15
N GLU A 348 13.64 -23.16 8.99
CA GLU A 348 15.01 -22.72 9.31
C GLU A 348 15.45 -21.54 8.43
N THR A 349 15.19 -21.62 7.13
CA THR A 349 15.54 -20.57 6.17
C THR A 349 14.72 -19.31 6.40
N ALA A 350 13.44 -19.46 6.68
CA ALA A 350 12.56 -18.33 7.02
C ALA A 350 12.99 -17.64 8.31
N ASN A 351 13.37 -18.41 9.33
CA ASN A 351 13.89 -17.86 10.59
C ASN A 351 15.24 -17.15 10.39
N TYR A 352 16.10 -17.65 9.51
CA TYR A 352 17.33 -16.95 9.14
C TYR A 352 17.03 -15.58 8.53
N LEU A 353 16.09 -15.49 7.57
CA LEU A 353 15.67 -14.23 6.96
C LEU A 353 15.05 -13.28 8.00
N ASN A 354 14.14 -13.79 8.84
CA ASN A 354 13.54 -13.00 9.92
C ASN A 354 14.57 -12.48 10.92
N GLY A 355 15.63 -13.26 11.17
CA GLY A 355 16.79 -12.86 11.96
C GLY A 355 17.59 -11.70 11.35
N GLN A 356 17.34 -11.37 10.08
CA GLN A 356 17.92 -10.24 9.36
C GLN A 356 16.91 -9.11 9.10
N GLY A 357 15.72 -9.18 9.70
CA GLY A 357 14.66 -8.19 9.51
C GLY A 357 14.03 -8.25 8.11
N ILE A 358 13.94 -9.43 7.53
CA ILE A 358 13.35 -9.71 6.22
C ILE A 358 12.14 -10.60 6.45
N CYS A 359 10.98 -10.18 5.96
CA CYS A 359 9.74 -10.93 5.98
C CYS A 359 9.63 -11.80 4.74
N THR A 360 8.97 -12.94 4.86
CA THR A 360 8.81 -13.92 3.80
C THR A 360 7.42 -14.56 3.85
N ALA A 361 7.20 -15.60 3.06
CA ALA A 361 6.01 -16.44 3.11
C ALA A 361 6.41 -17.90 3.30
N ILE A 362 5.68 -18.61 4.14
CA ILE A 362 5.86 -20.04 4.37
C ILE A 362 4.52 -20.76 4.23
N ASN A 363 4.60 -22.06 3.89
CA ASN A 363 3.42 -22.92 3.81
C ASN A 363 3.46 -23.91 4.97
N GLU A 364 2.62 -23.68 5.97
CA GLU A 364 2.56 -24.46 7.21
C GLU A 364 1.13 -24.92 7.50
N ALA A 365 0.83 -25.33 8.71
CA ALA A 365 -0.45 -25.93 9.10
C ALA A 365 -1.69 -25.11 8.71
N SER A 366 -1.56 -23.80 8.62
CA SER A 366 -2.64 -22.87 8.21
C SER A 366 -2.66 -22.56 6.71
N GLY A 367 -1.80 -23.22 5.90
CA GLY A 367 -1.55 -22.88 4.52
C GLY A 367 -0.47 -21.82 4.37
N TRP A 368 -0.51 -21.07 3.26
CA TRP A 368 0.45 -20.00 3.00
C TRP A 368 0.20 -18.80 3.90
N VAL A 369 1.21 -18.40 4.67
CA VAL A 369 1.13 -17.27 5.60
C VAL A 369 2.29 -16.32 5.39
N PHE A 370 2.04 -15.03 5.63
CA PHE A 370 3.09 -14.03 5.78
C PHE A 370 3.90 -14.33 7.05
N TRP A 371 5.22 -14.36 6.93
CA TRP A 371 6.10 -14.79 8.01
C TRP A 371 7.21 -13.79 8.27
N GLY A 372 7.10 -13.10 9.39
CA GLY A 372 8.04 -12.10 9.86
C GLY A 372 7.33 -10.92 10.52
N ASN A 373 7.87 -10.46 11.64
CA ASN A 373 7.32 -9.36 12.43
C ASN A 373 8.33 -8.24 12.73
N ARG A 374 9.48 -8.27 12.03
CA ARG A 374 10.57 -7.30 12.22
C ARG A 374 10.58 -6.27 11.10
N THR A 375 10.90 -5.02 11.48
CA THR A 375 11.13 -3.93 10.53
C THR A 375 12.51 -4.01 9.91
N GLY A 376 12.78 -3.19 8.90
CA GLY A 376 14.10 -3.02 8.30
C GLY A 376 15.20 -2.64 9.28
N ALA A 377 14.88 -2.00 10.42
CA ALA A 377 15.84 -1.61 11.43
C ALA A 377 16.51 -2.80 12.16
N TYR A 378 15.87 -3.98 12.12
CA TYR A 378 16.45 -5.17 12.73
C TYR A 378 17.48 -5.84 11.77
N PRO A 379 18.63 -6.36 12.22
CA PRO A 379 19.09 -6.46 13.61
C PRO A 379 19.90 -5.24 14.12
N GLY A 380 20.03 -4.17 13.34
CA GLY A 380 20.83 -2.99 13.69
C GLY A 380 20.33 -2.24 14.93
N SER A 381 19.04 -2.31 15.20
CA SER A 381 18.41 -1.82 16.43
C SER A 381 17.89 -2.98 17.28
N SER A 382 17.83 -2.79 18.60
CA SER A 382 17.20 -3.71 19.55
C SER A 382 15.99 -3.09 20.26
N ASP A 383 15.68 -1.82 20.01
CA ASP A 383 14.56 -1.12 20.64
C ASP A 383 13.22 -1.69 20.15
N PRO A 384 12.38 -2.26 21.03
CA PRO A 384 11.12 -2.89 20.64
C PRO A 384 10.20 -2.00 19.80
N LYS A 385 10.17 -0.68 20.05
CA LYS A 385 9.33 0.27 19.31
C LYS A 385 9.79 0.49 17.87
N ASP A 386 11.06 0.19 17.56
CA ASP A 386 11.64 0.40 16.24
C ASP A 386 11.76 -0.90 15.44
N VAL A 387 11.84 -2.06 16.13
CA VAL A 387 12.12 -3.34 15.46
C VAL A 387 10.90 -4.24 15.26
N PHE A 388 9.77 -3.99 15.95
CA PHE A 388 8.55 -4.77 15.75
C PHE A 388 7.53 -4.00 14.91
N ILE A 389 7.06 -4.61 13.82
CA ILE A 389 6.07 -4.04 12.92
C ILE A 389 4.82 -3.57 13.67
N PRO A 390 4.12 -4.42 14.48
CA PRO A 390 2.90 -3.98 15.16
C PRO A 390 3.15 -2.87 16.19
N ILE A 391 4.27 -2.90 16.90
CA ILE A 391 4.59 -1.84 17.86
C ILE A 391 4.86 -0.51 17.14
N ARG A 392 5.64 -0.53 16.05
CA ARG A 392 5.90 0.68 15.27
C ARG A 392 4.61 1.25 14.68
N ARG A 393 3.74 0.40 14.14
CA ARG A 393 2.43 0.79 13.61
C ARG A 393 1.55 1.39 14.69
N MET A 394 1.48 0.79 15.88
CA MET A 394 0.75 1.34 17.02
C MET A 394 1.27 2.71 17.46
N MET A 395 2.61 2.90 17.51
CA MET A 395 3.20 4.21 17.83
C MET A 395 2.84 5.28 16.80
N ASN A 396 2.86 4.93 15.50
CA ASN A 396 2.44 5.82 14.43
C ASN A 396 0.95 6.16 14.55
N TRP A 397 0.09 5.15 14.72
CA TRP A 397 -1.37 5.29 14.81
C TRP A 397 -1.80 6.14 16.00
N ILE A 398 -1.21 5.90 17.19
CA ILE A 398 -1.46 6.71 18.38
C ILE A 398 -1.05 8.18 18.13
N GLY A 399 0.13 8.40 17.57
CA GLY A 399 0.61 9.74 17.22
C GLY A 399 -0.32 10.46 16.24
N ASN A 400 -0.69 9.79 15.16
CA ASN A 400 -1.60 10.33 14.13
C ASN A 400 -3.00 10.63 14.71
N THR A 401 -3.51 9.77 15.59
CA THR A 401 -4.79 9.97 16.31
C THR A 401 -4.74 11.19 17.24
N LEU A 402 -3.66 11.37 17.99
CA LEU A 402 -3.49 12.55 18.84
C LEU A 402 -3.45 13.84 18.01
N ILE A 403 -2.74 13.85 16.88
CA ILE A 403 -2.67 14.99 15.96
C ILE A 403 -4.07 15.36 15.45
N THR A 404 -4.83 14.42 14.96
CA THR A 404 -6.19 14.67 14.42
C THR A 404 -7.17 15.09 15.51
N THR A 405 -7.09 14.49 16.70
CA THR A 405 -7.97 14.78 17.83
C THR A 405 -7.81 16.20 18.34
N TYR A 406 -6.55 16.65 18.48
CA TYR A 406 -6.27 17.96 19.10
C TYR A 406 -6.07 19.10 18.11
N TRP A 407 -6.19 18.83 16.81
CA TRP A 407 -6.08 19.85 15.75
C TRP A 407 -6.97 21.07 15.99
N GLN A 408 -8.20 20.86 16.43
CA GLN A 408 -9.17 21.94 16.70
C GLN A 408 -8.86 22.75 17.96
N ARG A 409 -7.82 22.41 18.73
CA ARG A 409 -7.38 23.11 19.92
C ARG A 409 -6.21 24.06 19.67
N LEU A 410 -5.66 24.04 18.46
CA LEU A 410 -4.67 25.03 18.06
C LEU A 410 -5.28 26.43 18.16
N ASP A 411 -4.45 27.38 18.50
CA ASP A 411 -4.81 28.80 18.72
C ASP A 411 -5.83 29.05 19.86
N ALA A 412 -6.21 28.02 20.62
CA ALA A 412 -6.99 28.21 21.84
C ALA A 412 -6.10 28.81 22.94
N PRO A 413 -6.65 29.67 23.85
CA PRO A 413 -5.89 30.23 24.94
C PRO A 413 -5.21 29.17 25.82
N LEU A 414 -3.89 29.20 25.90
CA LEU A 414 -3.11 28.27 26.70
C LEU A 414 -3.30 28.60 28.19
N ASN A 415 -4.17 27.87 28.85
CA ASN A 415 -4.49 28.00 30.26
C ASN A 415 -4.62 26.61 30.92
N ARG A 416 -4.72 26.59 32.23
CA ARG A 416 -4.82 25.35 33.01
C ARG A 416 -5.96 24.44 32.53
N ARG A 417 -7.11 25.01 32.19
CA ARG A 417 -8.27 24.28 31.72
C ARG A 417 -7.99 23.55 30.38
N LEU A 418 -7.28 24.19 29.45
CA LEU A 418 -6.89 23.54 28.19
C LEU A 418 -5.96 22.36 28.47
N ILE A 419 -4.94 22.56 29.31
CA ILE A 419 -3.98 21.52 29.68
C ILE A 419 -4.71 20.32 30.32
N ASP A 420 -5.55 20.58 31.34
CA ASP A 420 -6.31 19.52 31.99
C ASP A 420 -7.28 18.78 31.01
N THR A 421 -7.94 19.54 30.11
CA THR A 421 -8.80 18.92 29.07
C THR A 421 -8.02 17.98 28.16
N VAL A 422 -6.83 18.37 27.71
CA VAL A 422 -5.99 17.52 26.85
C VAL A 422 -5.52 16.27 27.61
N VAL A 423 -5.00 16.45 28.83
CA VAL A 423 -4.49 15.35 29.66
C VAL A 423 -5.60 14.36 29.99
N ASP A 424 -6.76 14.85 30.47
CA ASP A 424 -7.87 13.99 30.91
C ASP A 424 -8.50 13.23 29.74
N SER A 425 -8.74 13.90 28.61
CA SER A 425 -9.32 13.25 27.42
C SER A 425 -8.38 12.22 26.81
N ALA A 426 -7.07 12.51 26.71
CA ALA A 426 -6.10 11.57 26.19
C ALA A 426 -5.93 10.36 27.12
N ASN A 427 -5.90 10.57 28.45
CA ASN A 427 -5.83 9.48 29.42
C ASN A 427 -7.08 8.60 29.37
N LEU A 428 -8.28 9.18 29.21
CA LEU A 428 -9.51 8.40 29.07
C LEU A 428 -9.46 7.50 27.84
N TRP A 429 -9.02 8.03 26.71
CA TRP A 429 -8.85 7.23 25.47
C TRP A 429 -7.83 6.13 25.64
N LEU A 430 -6.62 6.42 26.17
CA LEU A 430 -5.58 5.42 26.40
C LEU A 430 -6.02 4.33 27.40
N ASN A 431 -6.78 4.69 28.44
CA ASN A 431 -7.37 3.73 29.37
C ASN A 431 -8.39 2.84 28.67
N GLY A 432 -9.16 3.37 27.71
CA GLY A 432 -10.06 2.59 26.85
C GLY A 432 -9.29 1.57 26.01
N LEU A 433 -8.16 1.95 25.40
CA LEU A 433 -7.30 1.02 24.67
C LEU A 433 -6.69 -0.06 25.58
N ALA A 434 -6.31 0.31 26.80
CA ALA A 434 -5.79 -0.64 27.79
C ALA A 434 -6.87 -1.62 28.27
N ALA A 435 -8.08 -1.16 28.47
CA ALA A 435 -9.22 -2.02 28.83
C ALA A 435 -9.57 -3.03 27.73
N GLN A 436 -9.38 -2.67 26.47
CA GLN A 436 -9.52 -3.55 25.30
C GLN A 436 -8.28 -4.41 25.04
N GLN A 437 -7.22 -4.28 25.84
CA GLN A 437 -5.94 -4.98 25.70
C GLN A 437 -5.16 -4.65 24.41
N TYR A 438 -5.48 -3.56 23.74
CA TYR A 438 -4.73 -3.07 22.57
C TYR A 438 -3.38 -2.49 22.96
N ILE A 439 -3.27 -1.97 24.21
CA ILE A 439 -2.01 -1.58 24.85
C ILE A 439 -1.99 -2.15 26.29
N LEU A 440 -0.80 -2.40 26.80
CA LEU A 440 -0.63 -2.86 28.19
C LEU A 440 -0.87 -1.71 29.18
N ARG A 441 -0.42 -0.50 28.79
CA ARG A 441 -0.57 0.73 29.61
C ARG A 441 -0.39 1.95 28.71
N GLY A 442 -1.15 3.01 29.04
CA GLY A 442 -0.96 4.33 28.43
C GLY A 442 -1.21 5.42 29.47
N SER A 443 -0.47 6.53 29.37
CA SER A 443 -0.71 7.73 30.16
C SER A 443 -0.15 8.98 29.50
N VAL A 444 -0.83 10.09 29.68
CA VAL A 444 -0.39 11.42 29.23
C VAL A 444 -0.23 12.31 30.44
N GLY A 445 0.83 13.08 30.48
CA GLY A 445 1.10 14.04 31.53
C GLY A 445 1.68 15.35 30.98
N PHE A 446 1.44 16.44 31.70
CA PHE A 446 2.07 17.72 31.45
C PHE A 446 3.17 17.92 32.47
N ARG A 447 4.43 17.90 32.05
CA ARG A 447 5.59 17.94 32.94
C ARG A 447 6.27 19.31 32.92
N GLU A 448 6.52 19.87 34.09
CA GLU A 448 7.24 21.13 34.24
C GLU A 448 8.66 21.07 33.64
N SER A 449 9.34 19.92 33.79
CA SER A 449 10.69 19.71 33.26
C SER A 449 10.80 19.76 31.73
N GLU A 450 9.69 19.57 31.02
CA GLU A 450 9.61 19.57 29.55
C GLU A 450 8.99 20.87 29.00
N ASN A 451 8.48 21.76 29.87
CA ASN A 451 7.75 22.95 29.50
C ASN A 451 8.39 24.18 30.18
N SER A 452 9.38 24.77 29.53
CA SER A 452 10.00 25.98 30.03
C SER A 452 9.04 27.19 30.00
N THR A 453 9.21 28.14 30.88
CA THR A 453 8.42 29.40 30.88
C THR A 453 8.52 30.12 29.53
N THR A 454 9.68 30.05 28.88
CA THR A 454 9.91 30.66 27.56
C THR A 454 9.08 29.99 26.49
N ASP A 455 9.06 28.63 26.46
CA ASP A 455 8.23 27.85 25.48
C ASP A 455 6.74 28.18 25.71
N LEU A 456 6.28 28.19 26.96
CA LEU A 456 4.88 28.49 27.28
C LEU A 456 4.48 29.93 26.93
N LEU A 457 5.39 30.90 27.05
CA LEU A 457 5.16 32.30 26.61
C LEU A 457 5.07 32.40 25.08
N ASP A 458 5.75 31.51 24.35
CA ASP A 458 5.68 31.40 22.90
C ASP A 458 4.52 30.49 22.42
N GLY A 459 3.66 30.04 23.34
CA GLY A 459 2.50 29.19 23.03
C GLY A 459 2.82 27.73 22.84
N ILE A 460 4.03 27.27 23.13
CA ILE A 460 4.47 25.88 22.96
C ILE A 460 4.18 25.09 24.24
N ALA A 461 3.32 24.08 24.15
CA ALA A 461 3.00 23.15 25.23
C ALA A 461 3.34 21.72 24.85
N LYS A 462 4.16 21.03 25.63
CA LYS A 462 4.63 19.66 25.40
C LYS A 462 3.92 18.71 26.36
N PHE A 463 3.23 17.70 25.80
CA PHE A 463 2.59 16.64 26.56
C PHE A 463 3.42 15.36 26.44
N HIS A 464 3.76 14.78 27.59
CA HIS A 464 4.52 13.55 27.64
C HIS A 464 3.60 12.33 27.57
N VAL A 465 3.74 11.51 26.54
CA VAL A 465 2.94 10.30 26.30
C VAL A 465 3.78 9.08 26.60
N LEU A 466 3.35 8.28 27.57
CA LEU A 466 3.87 6.95 27.85
C LEU A 466 2.88 5.93 27.34
N VAL A 467 3.32 5.02 26.48
CA VAL A 467 2.48 3.96 25.94
C VAL A 467 3.29 2.68 25.72
N SER A 468 2.68 1.54 26.00
CA SER A 468 3.29 0.23 25.86
C SER A 468 2.37 -0.70 25.07
N PRO A 469 2.48 -0.73 23.73
CA PRO A 469 1.84 -1.77 22.94
C PRO A 469 2.41 -3.15 23.29
N PRO A 470 1.60 -4.24 23.28
CA PRO A 470 2.09 -5.58 23.55
C PRO A 470 3.05 -6.03 22.44
N PRO A 471 4.20 -6.65 22.78
CA PRO A 471 5.03 -7.27 21.76
C PRO A 471 4.35 -8.53 21.21
N PRO A 472 4.54 -8.86 19.92
CA PRO A 472 4.03 -10.11 19.38
C PRO A 472 4.71 -11.31 20.03
N ALA A 473 3.96 -12.36 20.30
CA ALA A 473 4.51 -13.64 20.81
C ALA A 473 5.31 -14.30 19.67
N ARG A 474 6.61 -14.03 19.62
CA ARG A 474 7.52 -14.52 18.57
C ARG A 474 7.93 -15.97 18.78
N ASP A 475 8.01 -16.40 20.01
CA ASP A 475 8.54 -17.69 20.40
C ASP A 475 7.75 -18.22 21.60
N ILE A 476 7.22 -19.43 21.46
CA ILE A 476 6.45 -20.11 22.51
C ILE A 476 7.07 -21.48 22.69
N GLU A 477 7.73 -21.69 23.81
CA GLU A 477 8.39 -22.94 24.15
C GLU A 477 7.60 -23.72 25.21
N PHE A 478 7.32 -24.98 24.95
CA PHE A 478 6.77 -25.90 25.92
C PHE A 478 7.89 -26.80 26.46
N VAL A 479 8.29 -26.58 27.70
CA VAL A 479 9.26 -27.42 28.37
C VAL A 479 8.50 -28.65 28.95
N MET A 480 8.78 -29.81 28.40
CA MET A 480 8.18 -31.06 28.87
C MET A 480 9.10 -31.79 29.82
N GLU A 481 8.60 -32.14 30.99
CA GLU A 481 9.26 -32.96 31.98
C GLU A 481 8.46 -34.25 32.20
N TYR A 482 9.17 -35.39 32.26
CA TYR A 482 8.51 -36.65 32.59
C TYR A 482 8.25 -36.71 34.10
N ASP A 483 6.97 -36.74 34.47
CA ASP A 483 6.56 -36.89 35.87
C ASP A 483 6.63 -38.38 36.30
N ALA A 484 7.74 -38.74 36.89
CA ALA A 484 7.95 -40.10 37.41
C ALA A 484 7.10 -40.39 38.66
N GLU A 485 6.69 -39.36 39.41
CA GLU A 485 5.86 -39.52 40.61
C GLU A 485 4.41 -39.98 40.27
N ALA A 486 3.96 -39.67 39.07
CA ALA A 486 2.67 -40.13 38.57
C ALA A 486 2.53 -41.67 38.48
N MET A 487 3.67 -42.42 38.54
CA MET A 487 3.68 -43.87 38.60
C MET A 487 3.08 -44.41 39.91
N THR A 488 2.97 -43.57 40.96
CA THR A 488 2.33 -43.96 42.25
C THR A 488 0.83 -44.26 42.07
N VAL A 489 0.19 -43.71 41.05
CA VAL A 489 -1.20 -44.01 40.71
C VAL A 489 -1.44 -45.48 40.38
N LEU A 490 -0.41 -46.24 40.02
CA LEU A 490 -0.51 -47.67 39.77
C LEU A 490 -0.73 -48.50 41.08
N PHE A 491 -0.56 -47.89 42.23
CA PHE A 491 -0.71 -48.54 43.54
C PHE A 491 -1.93 -48.06 44.30
N GLU A 492 -2.71 -47.10 43.75
CA GLU A 492 -4.01 -46.67 44.22
C GLU A 492 -5.16 -47.48 43.54
#